data_cac07877e0697c611165fdfbafc8506b
#
_entry.id   cac07877e0697c611165fdfbafc8506b
#
_cell.length_a   1.000
_cell.length_b   1.000
_cell.length_c   1.000
_cell.angle_alpha   90.00
_cell.angle_beta   90.00
_cell.angle_gamma   90.00
#
_symmetry.space_group_name_H-M   'P 1'
#
loop_
_entity.id
_entity.type
_entity.pdbx_description
1 polymer ?
#
loop_
_entity_poly.entity_id
_entity_poly.type
_entity_poly.pdbx_seq_one_letter_code
_entity_poly.pdbx_strand_id
1 'polypeptide(L)'
;MEEMYVYKNQQKLRWGYTTGTCGTAASMAAALMLFRQKRVSHVKVSTPKGIDLDLEIEETRFTKEQAVCAVRKDSGDDPDVTNGIAVYSRVSFRNDKQETEGYIWENGGLCLRLTAGEGVGTVTKPGLACEVGKPAINPVPREMIFTHVEKVCKQYGFQGSLNIEIFIPQGAEISKKTFNPRMGIKGGISLLGTSGMVEPMSEKALTDTIRLELHQKHIAGLKSVILTPGNYGESFLRDELDVNLDYAVKCSNYIGESLDMAVQENIEEVLLVGHGGKLIKLAAGVMNTHSSVADGRMETLAAWGGACGAGEKLIREILESVTVDQGLKLLETVPGLREKVMEQVVRRAWEHMALRAGESMKTECILFTNERGILGMSPGARDMLKRILAQDMTKLD
;
A
#
# COMPACT_ATOMS: atom_id res chain seq x y z
N MET A 1 15.21 9.45 -23.95
CA MET A 1 14.60 9.83 -22.64
C MET A 1 15.73 9.94 -21.62
N GLU A 2 15.87 11.05 -20.91
CA GLU A 2 16.78 11.05 -19.75
C GLU A 2 16.21 10.11 -18.70
N GLU A 3 16.92 9.05 -18.40
CA GLU A 3 16.52 8.12 -17.34
C GLU A 3 16.58 8.83 -15.99
N MET A 4 15.49 8.79 -15.26
CA MET A 4 15.43 9.36 -13.91
C MET A 4 15.87 8.33 -12.89
N TYR A 5 16.66 8.80 -11.93
CA TYR A 5 17.20 7.98 -10.86
C TYR A 5 16.95 8.59 -9.50
N VAL A 6 16.87 7.72 -8.49
CA VAL A 6 16.91 8.09 -7.07
C VAL A 6 18.02 7.31 -6.39
N TYR A 7 18.66 7.91 -5.38
CA TYR A 7 19.66 7.22 -4.57
C TYR A 7 19.00 6.78 -3.26
N LYS A 8 18.93 5.44 -3.04
CA LYS A 8 18.42 4.83 -1.80
C LYS A 8 19.33 3.69 -1.38
N ASN A 9 19.62 3.58 -0.10
CA ASN A 9 20.47 2.52 0.47
C ASN A 9 21.80 2.34 -0.31
N GLN A 10 22.47 3.45 -0.69
CA GLN A 10 23.71 3.51 -1.47
C GLN A 10 23.59 2.94 -2.91
N GLN A 11 22.39 2.72 -3.39
CA GLN A 11 22.11 2.27 -4.77
C GLN A 11 21.47 3.38 -5.59
N LYS A 12 21.87 3.48 -6.85
CA LYS A 12 21.24 4.34 -7.85
C LYS A 12 20.12 3.52 -8.52
N LEU A 13 18.86 3.87 -8.25
CA LEU A 13 17.69 3.15 -8.70
C LEU A 13 16.96 3.93 -9.78
N ARG A 14 16.59 3.27 -10.88
CA ARG A 14 15.89 3.85 -12.03
C ARG A 14 14.38 3.93 -11.74
N TRP A 15 13.78 5.07 -12.09
CA TRP A 15 12.34 5.25 -12.04
C TRP A 15 11.64 4.47 -13.16
N GLY A 16 10.39 4.09 -12.89
CA GLY A 16 9.48 3.52 -13.87
C GLY A 16 8.23 4.37 -14.07
N TYR A 17 7.21 3.79 -14.71
CA TYR A 17 5.90 4.42 -14.92
C TYR A 17 4.75 3.50 -14.51
N THR A 18 3.63 4.12 -14.15
CA THR A 18 2.49 3.44 -13.52
C THR A 18 1.58 2.72 -14.52
N THR A 19 0.71 1.83 -14.02
CA THR A 19 -0.36 1.22 -14.83
C THR A 19 -1.29 2.27 -15.44
N GLY A 20 -1.53 3.39 -14.73
CA GLY A 20 -2.30 4.51 -15.26
C GLY A 20 -1.66 5.16 -16.48
N THR A 21 -0.33 5.33 -16.46
CA THR A 21 0.44 5.86 -17.59
C THR A 21 0.41 4.92 -18.78
N CYS A 22 0.55 3.60 -18.55
CA CYS A 22 0.43 2.59 -19.61
C CYS A 22 -0.96 2.64 -20.26
N GLY A 23 -2.03 2.67 -19.46
CA GLY A 23 -3.41 2.77 -19.94
C GLY A 23 -3.65 4.06 -20.74
N THR A 24 -3.05 5.17 -20.31
CA THR A 24 -3.12 6.46 -21.04
C THR A 24 -2.44 6.37 -22.39
N ALA A 25 -1.22 5.85 -22.43
CA ALA A 25 -0.46 5.71 -23.68
C ALA A 25 -1.15 4.76 -24.66
N ALA A 26 -1.63 3.60 -24.18
CA ALA A 26 -2.38 2.66 -25.01
C ALA A 26 -3.68 3.28 -25.55
N SER A 27 -4.42 4.04 -24.73
CA SER A 27 -5.66 4.72 -25.17
C SER A 27 -5.40 5.81 -26.19
N MET A 28 -4.37 6.62 -25.97
CA MET A 28 -3.95 7.65 -26.94
C MET A 28 -3.51 7.04 -28.27
N ALA A 29 -2.70 5.97 -28.24
CA ALA A 29 -2.25 5.28 -29.43
C ALA A 29 -3.40 4.61 -30.19
N ALA A 30 -4.30 3.93 -29.48
CA ALA A 30 -5.49 3.32 -30.09
C ALA A 30 -6.39 4.38 -30.75
N ALA A 31 -6.63 5.52 -30.11
CA ALA A 31 -7.37 6.64 -30.72
C ALA A 31 -6.67 7.18 -31.96
N LEU A 32 -5.35 7.39 -31.91
CA LEU A 32 -4.56 7.81 -33.09
C LEU A 32 -4.66 6.80 -34.24
N MET A 33 -4.57 5.50 -33.93
CA MET A 33 -4.70 4.45 -34.97
C MET A 33 -6.10 4.39 -35.58
N LEU A 34 -7.13 4.57 -34.75
CA LEU A 34 -8.52 4.61 -35.20
C LEU A 34 -8.76 5.72 -36.23
N PHE A 35 -8.25 6.92 -36.00
CA PHE A 35 -8.40 8.04 -36.95
C PHE A 35 -7.44 7.98 -38.13
N ARG A 36 -6.19 7.57 -37.91
CA ARG A 36 -5.17 7.53 -38.98
C ARG A 36 -5.27 6.32 -39.90
N GLN A 37 -5.86 5.22 -39.42
CA GLN A 37 -5.84 3.92 -40.06
C GLN A 37 -4.41 3.47 -40.43
N LYS A 38 -3.46 3.75 -39.52
CA LYS A 38 -2.03 3.40 -39.62
C LYS A 38 -1.50 3.02 -38.22
N ARG A 39 -0.52 2.12 -38.21
CA ARG A 39 0.18 1.75 -36.98
C ARG A 39 0.86 2.96 -36.33
N VAL A 40 0.80 3.01 -35.03
CA VAL A 40 1.54 3.94 -34.18
C VAL A 40 2.52 3.10 -33.35
N SER A 41 3.80 3.42 -33.43
CA SER A 41 4.86 2.69 -32.71
C SER A 41 5.25 3.35 -31.37
N HIS A 42 5.05 4.66 -31.25
CA HIS A 42 5.37 5.43 -30.04
C HIS A 42 4.36 6.55 -29.83
N VAL A 43 4.13 6.88 -28.56
CA VAL A 43 3.37 8.07 -28.17
C VAL A 43 4.07 8.81 -27.03
N LYS A 44 3.91 10.14 -27.00
CA LYS A 44 4.39 10.99 -25.91
C LYS A 44 3.26 11.25 -24.93
N VAL A 45 3.45 10.85 -23.68
CA VAL A 45 2.48 11.06 -22.59
C VAL A 45 3.08 12.00 -21.56
N SER A 46 2.40 13.12 -21.31
CA SER A 46 2.74 14.02 -20.21
C SER A 46 2.14 13.48 -18.91
N THR A 47 2.97 13.26 -17.91
CA THR A 47 2.54 12.76 -16.61
C THR A 47 2.16 13.91 -15.67
N PRO A 48 1.35 13.68 -14.62
CA PRO A 48 1.05 14.70 -13.61
C PRO A 48 2.28 15.25 -12.90
N LYS A 49 3.39 14.50 -12.89
CA LYS A 49 4.68 14.97 -12.37
C LYS A 49 5.38 15.98 -13.29
N GLY A 50 4.82 16.27 -14.47
CA GLY A 50 5.42 17.17 -15.45
C GLY A 50 6.52 16.53 -16.32
N ILE A 51 6.57 15.20 -16.38
CA ILE A 51 7.56 14.46 -17.16
C ILE A 51 6.88 13.93 -18.41
N ASP A 52 7.50 14.18 -19.57
CA ASP A 52 7.08 13.62 -20.83
C ASP A 52 7.77 12.28 -21.08
N LEU A 53 6.97 11.23 -21.24
CA LEU A 53 7.42 9.88 -21.53
C LEU A 53 7.17 9.54 -22.99
N ASP A 54 8.18 9.02 -23.68
CA ASP A 54 8.04 8.45 -25.02
C ASP A 54 7.94 6.93 -24.89
N LEU A 55 6.71 6.40 -25.07
CA LEU A 55 6.37 5.02 -24.77
C LEU A 55 6.14 4.22 -26.05
N GLU A 56 6.78 3.06 -26.11
CA GLU A 56 6.62 2.10 -27.19
C GLU A 56 5.24 1.45 -27.14
N ILE A 57 4.64 1.24 -28.31
CA ILE A 57 3.32 0.64 -28.49
C ILE A 57 3.47 -0.73 -29.11
N GLU A 58 2.96 -1.73 -28.40
CA GLU A 58 2.99 -3.14 -28.78
C GLU A 58 1.61 -3.61 -29.28
N GLU A 59 1.59 -4.77 -29.94
CA GLU A 59 0.38 -5.56 -30.28
C GLU A 59 -0.74 -4.75 -30.97
N THR A 60 -0.37 -3.95 -31.93
CA THR A 60 -1.27 -3.05 -32.65
C THR A 60 -2.20 -3.78 -33.60
N ARG A 61 -3.52 -3.58 -33.46
CA ARG A 61 -4.57 -4.05 -34.38
C ARG A 61 -5.59 -2.94 -34.58
N PHE A 62 -6.09 -2.74 -35.78
CA PHE A 62 -7.13 -1.75 -36.04
C PHE A 62 -8.00 -2.11 -37.24
N THR A 63 -9.23 -1.62 -37.19
CA THR A 63 -10.22 -1.63 -38.27
C THR A 63 -10.76 -0.21 -38.42
N LYS A 64 -11.73 -0.02 -39.31
CA LYS A 64 -12.42 1.28 -39.46
C LYS A 64 -13.27 1.65 -38.21
N GLU A 65 -13.61 0.67 -37.39
CA GLU A 65 -14.54 0.84 -36.25
C GLU A 65 -13.85 0.85 -34.90
N GLN A 66 -12.70 0.18 -34.78
CA GLN A 66 -11.96 0.07 -33.53
C GLN A 66 -10.45 -0.09 -33.73
N ALA A 67 -9.70 0.28 -32.72
CA ALA A 67 -8.27 0.02 -32.63
C ALA A 67 -7.92 -0.52 -31.23
N VAL A 68 -6.94 -1.42 -31.18
CA VAL A 68 -6.43 -2.05 -29.97
C VAL A 68 -4.90 -2.02 -30.00
N CYS A 69 -4.30 -1.72 -28.87
CA CYS A 69 -2.85 -1.87 -28.67
C CYS A 69 -2.51 -2.03 -27.19
N ALA A 70 -1.26 -2.30 -26.91
CA ALA A 70 -0.74 -2.48 -25.58
C ALA A 70 0.47 -1.61 -25.30
N VAL A 71 0.70 -1.34 -24.02
CA VAL A 71 1.95 -0.78 -23.48
C VAL A 71 2.44 -1.69 -22.38
N ARG A 72 3.69 -2.11 -22.43
CA ARG A 72 4.32 -2.91 -21.42
C ARG A 72 4.76 -2.03 -20.26
N LYS A 73 4.34 -2.39 -19.05
CA LYS A 73 4.71 -1.65 -17.84
C LYS A 73 6.19 -1.86 -17.53
N ASP A 74 6.90 -0.78 -17.30
CA ASP A 74 8.24 -0.76 -16.75
C ASP A 74 8.21 -0.05 -15.39
N SER A 75 8.44 -0.81 -14.34
CA SER A 75 8.46 -0.29 -12.95
C SER A 75 9.83 0.27 -12.54
N GLY A 76 10.80 0.32 -13.49
CA GLY A 76 12.18 0.65 -13.14
C GLY A 76 12.79 -0.41 -12.22
N ASP A 77 13.51 0.04 -11.22
CA ASP A 77 14.13 -0.84 -10.23
C ASP A 77 13.24 -1.08 -8.99
N ASP A 78 11.94 -0.72 -9.07
CA ASP A 78 10.99 -1.05 -8.02
C ASP A 78 10.61 -2.55 -8.05
N PRO A 79 10.59 -3.26 -6.91
CA PRO A 79 10.22 -4.68 -6.83
C PRO A 79 8.70 -4.89 -6.97
N ASP A 80 8.08 -4.23 -7.93
CA ASP A 80 6.65 -4.28 -8.20
C ASP A 80 6.28 -5.55 -8.98
N VAL A 81 5.37 -6.34 -8.45
CA VAL A 81 4.87 -7.59 -9.08
C VAL A 81 4.15 -7.34 -10.40
N THR A 82 3.75 -6.11 -10.69
CA THR A 82 3.12 -5.71 -11.96
C THR A 82 4.14 -5.29 -13.02
N ASN A 83 5.45 -5.38 -12.75
CA ASN A 83 6.48 -5.11 -13.75
C ASN A 83 6.37 -6.06 -14.95
N GLY A 84 6.49 -5.52 -16.15
CA GLY A 84 6.45 -6.29 -17.40
C GLY A 84 5.05 -6.70 -17.90
N ILE A 85 3.96 -6.40 -17.16
CA ILE A 85 2.60 -6.68 -17.67
C ILE A 85 2.25 -5.80 -18.85
N ALA A 86 1.47 -6.33 -19.79
CA ALA A 86 0.92 -5.56 -20.89
C ALA A 86 -0.44 -4.97 -20.49
N VAL A 87 -0.56 -3.65 -20.59
CA VAL A 87 -1.81 -2.90 -20.37
C VAL A 87 -2.37 -2.53 -21.73
N TYR A 88 -3.53 -3.10 -22.04
CA TYR A 88 -4.20 -2.89 -23.32
C TYR A 88 -5.25 -1.80 -23.23
N SER A 89 -5.46 -1.11 -24.35
CA SER A 89 -6.62 -0.28 -24.57
C SER A 89 -7.26 -0.60 -25.92
N ARG A 90 -8.60 -0.73 -25.90
CA ARG A 90 -9.45 -0.76 -27.10
C ARG A 90 -10.21 0.57 -27.16
N VAL A 91 -10.07 1.27 -28.31
CA VAL A 91 -10.86 2.47 -28.61
C VAL A 91 -11.74 2.18 -29.81
N SER A 92 -13.04 2.46 -29.69
CA SER A 92 -14.02 2.23 -30.76
C SER A 92 -15.02 3.36 -30.87
N PHE A 93 -15.56 3.58 -32.08
CA PHE A 93 -16.73 4.46 -32.25
C PHE A 93 -17.96 3.84 -31.60
N ARG A 94 -18.78 4.68 -31.00
CA ARG A 94 -19.99 4.27 -30.32
C ARG A 94 -21.22 4.81 -31.05
N ASN A 95 -22.12 3.90 -31.46
CA ASN A 95 -23.33 4.25 -32.20
C ASN A 95 -24.60 4.18 -31.35
N ASP A 96 -24.56 3.70 -30.11
CA ASP A 96 -25.76 3.45 -29.30
C ASP A 96 -25.69 4.03 -27.89
N LYS A 97 -26.88 4.26 -27.34
CA LYS A 97 -27.13 4.81 -26.03
C LYS A 97 -27.15 3.73 -24.92
N GLN A 98 -26.57 2.53 -25.14
CA GLN A 98 -26.56 1.51 -24.10
C GLN A 98 -25.81 2.00 -22.87
N GLU A 99 -26.49 2.04 -21.75
CA GLU A 99 -25.93 2.28 -20.44
C GLU A 99 -25.06 1.08 -20.04
N THR A 100 -23.80 1.14 -20.36
CA THR A 100 -22.82 0.21 -19.79
C THR A 100 -22.10 0.86 -18.62
N GLU A 101 -21.72 0.10 -17.64
CA GLU A 101 -20.95 0.56 -16.47
C GLU A 101 -19.63 1.17 -16.89
N GLY A 102 -19.23 2.29 -16.29
CA GLY A 102 -17.98 2.98 -16.61
C GLY A 102 -17.98 4.42 -16.12
N TYR A 103 -16.97 5.17 -16.56
CA TYR A 103 -16.80 6.59 -16.31
C TYR A 103 -17.06 7.37 -17.60
N ILE A 104 -17.69 8.54 -17.49
CA ILE A 104 -18.06 9.36 -18.63
C ILE A 104 -17.35 10.71 -18.54
N TRP A 105 -16.87 11.18 -19.67
CA TRP A 105 -16.35 12.54 -19.88
C TRP A 105 -17.06 13.18 -21.07
N GLU A 106 -17.62 14.36 -20.86
CA GLU A 106 -18.35 15.09 -21.90
C GLU A 106 -17.80 16.52 -22.03
N ASN A 107 -17.48 16.93 -23.25
CA ASN A 107 -17.02 18.27 -23.55
C ASN A 107 -17.28 18.63 -25.01
N GLY A 108 -18.00 19.73 -25.29
CA GLY A 108 -18.12 20.33 -26.62
C GLY A 108 -18.63 19.39 -27.72
N GLY A 109 -19.56 18.46 -27.39
CA GLY A 109 -20.10 17.49 -28.36
C GLY A 109 -19.28 16.21 -28.46
N LEU A 110 -18.18 16.07 -27.71
CA LEU A 110 -17.43 14.85 -27.54
C LEU A 110 -17.90 14.14 -26.28
N CYS A 111 -18.19 12.85 -26.39
CA CYS A 111 -18.47 11.95 -25.25
C CYS A 111 -17.46 10.79 -25.24
N LEU A 112 -16.65 10.71 -24.20
CA LEU A 112 -15.72 9.62 -23.97
C LEU A 112 -16.23 8.75 -22.83
N ARG A 113 -16.31 7.45 -23.06
CA ARG A 113 -16.66 6.48 -22.04
C ARG A 113 -15.46 5.59 -21.76
N LEU A 114 -15.09 5.46 -20.47
CA LEU A 114 -14.01 4.59 -20.02
C LEU A 114 -14.60 3.41 -19.26
N THR A 115 -14.33 2.22 -19.76
CA THR A 115 -14.77 0.94 -19.21
C THR A 115 -13.57 0.06 -18.86
N ALA A 116 -13.82 -0.99 -18.10
CA ALA A 116 -12.83 -2.03 -17.80
C ALA A 116 -13.24 -3.35 -18.44
N GLY A 117 -12.27 -4.03 -19.03
CA GLY A 117 -12.36 -5.41 -19.50
C GLY A 117 -11.62 -6.37 -18.56
N GLU A 118 -11.28 -7.53 -19.11
CA GLU A 118 -10.60 -8.61 -18.39
C GLU A 118 -9.39 -8.13 -17.60
N GLY A 119 -9.25 -8.57 -16.34
CA GLY A 119 -8.09 -8.34 -15.49
C GLY A 119 -7.94 -6.93 -14.91
N VAL A 120 -8.86 -6.02 -15.20
CA VAL A 120 -9.05 -4.80 -14.41
C VAL A 120 -10.08 -5.08 -13.34
N GLY A 121 -9.75 -4.81 -12.07
CA GLY A 121 -10.61 -5.15 -10.95
C GLY A 121 -11.82 -4.24 -10.81
N THR A 122 -12.82 -4.74 -10.10
CA THR A 122 -14.01 -3.99 -9.67
C THR A 122 -13.92 -3.71 -8.19
N VAL A 123 -14.28 -2.50 -7.78
CA VAL A 123 -14.33 -2.09 -6.38
C VAL A 123 -15.52 -2.75 -5.69
N THR A 124 -15.28 -3.43 -4.58
CA THR A 124 -16.34 -4.13 -3.81
C THR A 124 -16.48 -3.59 -2.38
N LYS A 125 -15.49 -2.81 -1.89
CA LYS A 125 -15.50 -2.23 -0.54
C LYS A 125 -15.48 -0.70 -0.61
N PRO A 126 -16.17 0.00 0.30
CA PRO A 126 -16.12 1.45 0.37
C PRO A 126 -14.75 1.96 0.86
N GLY A 127 -14.53 3.28 0.77
CA GLY A 127 -13.29 3.94 1.25
C GLY A 127 -12.18 4.03 0.21
N LEU A 128 -12.40 3.54 -1.03
CA LEU A 128 -11.51 3.80 -2.16
C LEU A 128 -11.91 5.07 -2.92
N ALA A 129 -11.00 5.61 -3.71
CA ALA A 129 -11.28 6.75 -4.59
C ALA A 129 -12.24 6.42 -5.75
N CYS A 130 -12.56 5.15 -5.94
CA CYS A 130 -13.56 4.66 -6.87
C CYS A 130 -14.76 4.13 -6.09
N GLU A 131 -15.96 4.38 -6.60
CA GLU A 131 -17.21 3.91 -6.00
C GLU A 131 -17.34 2.40 -6.08
N VAL A 132 -18.07 1.81 -5.12
CA VAL A 132 -18.41 0.38 -5.13
C VAL A 132 -19.18 0.04 -6.40
N GLY A 133 -18.86 -1.10 -7.02
CA GLY A 133 -19.41 -1.55 -8.30
C GLY A 133 -18.72 -0.96 -9.54
N LYS A 134 -17.86 0.06 -9.39
CA LYS A 134 -17.15 0.68 -10.52
C LYS A 134 -15.79 0.01 -10.78
N PRO A 135 -15.28 0.13 -12.03
CA PRO A 135 -13.91 -0.28 -12.35
C PRO A 135 -12.88 0.39 -11.45
N ALA A 136 -11.87 -0.36 -11.02
CA ALA A 136 -10.78 0.15 -10.21
C ALA A 136 -9.78 0.98 -11.04
N ILE A 137 -10.28 2.03 -11.70
CA ILE A 137 -9.49 3.01 -12.44
C ILE A 137 -9.51 4.31 -11.64
N ASN A 138 -8.43 4.63 -10.97
CA ASN A 138 -8.35 5.77 -10.05
C ASN A 138 -8.53 7.13 -10.76
N PRO A 139 -8.93 8.21 -10.04
CA PRO A 139 -9.23 9.51 -10.65
C PRO A 139 -8.13 10.05 -11.55
N VAL A 140 -6.87 10.06 -11.11
CA VAL A 140 -5.74 10.58 -11.89
C VAL A 140 -5.52 9.81 -13.20
N PRO A 141 -5.42 8.47 -13.23
CA PRO A 141 -5.42 7.69 -14.46
C PRO A 141 -6.61 7.98 -15.39
N ARG A 142 -7.83 8.15 -14.83
CA ARG A 142 -9.02 8.49 -15.63
C ARG A 142 -8.86 9.83 -16.34
N GLU A 143 -8.45 10.85 -15.58
CA GLU A 143 -8.21 12.19 -16.12
C GLU A 143 -7.12 12.19 -17.18
N MET A 144 -6.02 11.47 -16.96
CA MET A 144 -4.96 11.32 -17.95
C MET A 144 -5.47 10.69 -19.23
N ILE A 145 -6.23 9.59 -19.15
CA ILE A 145 -6.80 8.90 -20.31
C ILE A 145 -7.73 9.85 -21.09
N PHE A 146 -8.69 10.47 -20.40
CA PHE A 146 -9.65 11.38 -21.04
C PHE A 146 -8.95 12.57 -21.69
N THR A 147 -8.04 13.23 -21.01
CA THR A 147 -7.32 14.40 -21.52
C THR A 147 -6.51 14.06 -22.76
N HIS A 148 -5.81 12.92 -22.78
CA HIS A 148 -4.97 12.56 -23.95
C HIS A 148 -5.80 12.09 -25.13
N VAL A 149 -6.90 11.33 -24.90
CA VAL A 149 -7.81 10.94 -25.98
C VAL A 149 -8.58 12.14 -26.51
N GLU A 150 -9.03 13.06 -25.66
CA GLU A 150 -9.66 14.31 -26.09
C GLU A 150 -8.74 15.15 -26.98
N LYS A 151 -7.44 15.27 -26.64
CA LYS A 151 -6.45 15.96 -27.50
C LYS A 151 -6.37 15.32 -28.90
N VAL A 152 -6.41 13.98 -28.96
CA VAL A 152 -6.44 13.29 -30.26
C VAL A 152 -7.75 13.60 -30.99
N CYS A 153 -8.92 13.51 -30.35
CA CYS A 153 -10.19 13.85 -30.98
C CYS A 153 -10.21 15.28 -31.55
N LYS A 154 -9.72 16.25 -30.76
CA LYS A 154 -9.60 17.66 -31.21
C LYS A 154 -8.68 17.82 -32.43
N GLN A 155 -7.55 17.09 -32.46
CA GLN A 155 -6.62 17.11 -33.61
C GLN A 155 -7.28 16.66 -34.91
N TYR A 156 -8.27 15.77 -34.83
CA TYR A 156 -9.01 15.26 -35.99
C TYR A 156 -10.39 15.90 -36.18
N GLY A 157 -10.73 16.93 -35.42
CA GLY A 157 -12.03 17.61 -35.49
C GLY A 157 -13.21 16.68 -35.18
N PHE A 158 -12.98 15.62 -34.41
CA PHE A 158 -14.02 14.63 -34.12
C PHE A 158 -14.92 15.11 -33.00
N GLN A 159 -16.23 15.07 -33.28
CA GLN A 159 -17.32 15.26 -32.34
C GLN A 159 -18.19 14.02 -32.42
N GLY A 160 -18.52 13.43 -31.27
CA GLY A 160 -19.28 12.19 -31.22
C GLY A 160 -18.87 11.34 -30.00
N SER A 161 -19.13 10.05 -30.05
CA SER A 161 -18.92 9.18 -28.88
C SER A 161 -17.85 8.12 -29.16
N LEU A 162 -16.90 7.99 -28.25
CA LEU A 162 -15.92 6.89 -28.23
C LEU A 162 -16.08 6.05 -26.95
N ASN A 163 -15.91 4.75 -27.10
CA ASN A 163 -15.70 3.84 -25.97
C ASN A 163 -14.20 3.53 -25.86
N ILE A 164 -13.67 3.62 -24.64
CA ILE A 164 -12.30 3.31 -24.27
C ILE A 164 -12.39 2.17 -23.26
N GLU A 165 -11.92 0.99 -23.60
CA GLU A 165 -11.88 -0.17 -22.71
C GLU A 165 -10.43 -0.49 -22.37
N ILE A 166 -10.11 -0.52 -21.07
CA ILE A 166 -8.81 -0.96 -20.57
C ILE A 166 -8.91 -2.42 -20.12
N PHE A 167 -7.98 -3.25 -20.55
CA PHE A 167 -7.92 -4.64 -20.10
C PHE A 167 -6.47 -5.12 -19.92
N ILE A 168 -6.30 -6.10 -19.04
CA ILE A 168 -5.00 -6.61 -18.59
C ILE A 168 -5.13 -8.12 -18.42
N PRO A 169 -4.95 -8.94 -19.46
CA PRO A 169 -5.26 -10.39 -19.42
C PRO A 169 -4.66 -11.14 -18.24
N GLN A 170 -3.46 -10.74 -17.80
CA GLN A 170 -2.77 -11.33 -16.62
C GLN A 170 -3.22 -10.73 -15.29
N GLY A 171 -4.08 -9.71 -15.31
CA GLY A 171 -4.40 -8.90 -14.12
C GLY A 171 -5.07 -9.69 -13.01
N ALA A 172 -5.96 -10.64 -13.34
CA ALA A 172 -6.64 -11.48 -12.35
C ALA A 172 -5.65 -12.36 -11.54
N GLU A 173 -4.65 -12.94 -12.20
CA GLU A 173 -3.63 -13.75 -11.52
C GLU A 173 -2.65 -12.89 -10.72
N ILE A 174 -2.22 -11.77 -11.30
CA ILE A 174 -1.25 -10.88 -10.65
C ILE A 174 -1.89 -10.21 -9.42
N SER A 175 -3.17 -9.88 -9.46
CA SER A 175 -3.88 -9.25 -8.34
C SER A 175 -3.75 -10.05 -7.04
N LYS A 176 -3.70 -11.38 -7.10
CA LYS A 176 -3.53 -12.26 -5.95
C LYS A 176 -2.23 -12.02 -5.18
N LYS A 177 -1.22 -11.44 -5.83
CA LYS A 177 0.09 -11.10 -5.25
C LYS A 177 0.21 -9.62 -4.85
N THR A 178 -0.86 -8.85 -5.00
CA THR A 178 -0.92 -7.42 -4.67
C THR A 178 -1.79 -7.17 -3.44
N PHE A 179 -1.88 -5.92 -3.02
CA PHE A 179 -2.82 -5.49 -1.97
C PHE A 179 -4.29 -5.37 -2.45
N ASN A 180 -4.56 -5.50 -3.77
CA ASN A 180 -5.89 -5.28 -4.33
C ASN A 180 -7.00 -6.12 -3.68
N PRO A 181 -6.84 -7.45 -3.46
CA PRO A 181 -7.89 -8.24 -2.80
C PRO A 181 -8.20 -7.75 -1.39
N ARG A 182 -7.17 -7.37 -0.63
CA ARG A 182 -7.31 -6.85 0.74
C ARG A 182 -8.04 -5.51 0.75
N MET A 183 -7.82 -4.68 -0.28
CA MET A 183 -8.51 -3.40 -0.46
C MET A 183 -9.92 -3.52 -1.01
N GLY A 184 -10.43 -4.73 -1.24
CA GLY A 184 -11.74 -4.96 -1.83
C GLY A 184 -11.80 -4.70 -3.33
N ILE A 185 -10.70 -4.92 -4.05
CA ILE A 185 -10.67 -4.90 -5.52
C ILE A 185 -10.64 -6.34 -6.00
N LYS A 186 -11.72 -6.79 -6.66
CA LYS A 186 -11.91 -8.18 -7.11
C LYS A 186 -11.82 -8.30 -8.63
N GLY A 187 -11.35 -9.44 -9.12
CA GLY A 187 -11.31 -9.79 -10.57
C GLY A 187 -10.11 -9.25 -11.34
N GLY A 188 -9.24 -8.46 -10.73
CA GLY A 188 -8.07 -7.92 -11.41
C GLY A 188 -7.28 -6.92 -10.59
N ILE A 189 -6.37 -6.20 -11.25
CA ILE A 189 -5.60 -5.11 -10.64
C ILE A 189 -6.27 -3.75 -10.87
N SER A 190 -5.87 -2.75 -10.08
CA SER A 190 -6.27 -1.37 -10.28
C SER A 190 -5.33 -0.63 -11.25
N LEU A 191 -5.89 0.32 -12.02
CA LEU A 191 -5.11 1.36 -12.65
C LEU A 191 -4.88 2.47 -11.63
N LEU A 192 -3.63 2.64 -11.22
CA LEU A 192 -3.22 3.61 -10.23
C LEU A 192 -2.01 4.43 -10.68
N GLY A 193 -1.69 5.47 -9.94
CA GLY A 193 -0.53 6.33 -10.15
C GLY A 193 -0.89 7.82 -10.10
N THR A 194 -0.71 8.45 -8.93
CA THR A 194 -1.00 9.87 -8.73
C THR A 194 -0.02 10.80 -9.45
N SER A 195 1.22 10.36 -9.62
CA SER A 195 2.29 11.11 -10.31
C SER A 195 2.50 10.65 -11.77
N GLY A 196 1.92 9.52 -12.18
CA GLY A 196 2.23 8.83 -13.44
C GLY A 196 3.54 8.05 -13.43
N MET A 197 4.39 8.25 -12.43
CA MET A 197 5.73 7.66 -12.28
C MET A 197 5.79 6.68 -11.10
N VAL A 198 6.67 5.69 -11.21
CA VAL A 198 7.03 4.78 -10.11
C VAL A 198 8.38 5.19 -9.58
N GLU A 199 8.42 5.66 -8.34
CA GLU A 199 9.67 5.89 -7.62
C GLU A 199 10.03 4.60 -6.86
N PRO A 200 11.19 3.97 -7.17
CA PRO A 200 11.58 2.73 -6.52
C PRO A 200 11.67 2.86 -5.00
N MET A 201 11.17 1.84 -4.28
CA MET A 201 11.20 1.76 -2.82
C MET A 201 10.59 3.01 -2.14
N SER A 202 9.46 3.50 -2.66
CA SER A 202 8.80 4.70 -2.15
C SER A 202 8.19 4.47 -0.76
N GLU A 203 8.74 5.14 0.25
CA GLU A 203 8.18 5.16 1.61
C GLU A 203 6.78 5.78 1.61
N LYS A 204 6.59 6.82 0.80
CA LYS A 204 5.28 7.46 0.62
C LYS A 204 4.22 6.49 0.11
N ALA A 205 4.55 5.62 -0.85
CA ALA A 205 3.59 4.64 -1.36
C ALA A 205 3.17 3.64 -0.28
N LEU A 206 4.10 3.23 0.59
CA LEU A 206 3.80 2.35 1.74
C LEU A 206 2.93 3.06 2.78
N THR A 207 3.25 4.30 3.14
CA THR A 207 2.45 5.06 4.12
C THR A 207 1.07 5.44 3.56
N ASP A 208 0.95 5.77 2.28
CA ASP A 208 -0.35 6.00 1.61
C ASP A 208 -1.23 4.72 1.65
N THR A 209 -0.63 3.52 1.52
CA THR A 209 -1.35 2.25 1.66
C THR A 209 -1.86 2.03 3.10
N ILE A 210 -1.02 2.31 4.11
CA ILE A 210 -1.43 2.22 5.52
C ILE A 210 -2.60 3.17 5.81
N ARG A 211 -2.50 4.42 5.34
CA ARG A 211 -3.57 5.41 5.47
C ARG A 211 -4.88 4.90 4.86
N LEU A 212 -4.80 4.35 3.66
CA LEU A 212 -5.98 3.84 2.96
C LEU A 212 -6.62 2.66 3.71
N GLU A 213 -5.82 1.74 4.25
CA GLU A 213 -6.34 0.65 5.09
C GLU A 213 -7.04 1.18 6.36
N LEU A 214 -6.44 2.14 7.06
CA LEU A 214 -7.05 2.78 8.24
C LEU A 214 -8.36 3.50 7.86
N HIS A 215 -8.37 4.24 6.77
CA HIS A 215 -9.56 4.91 6.25
C HIS A 215 -10.70 3.91 5.97
N GLN A 216 -10.40 2.78 5.33
CA GLN A 216 -11.39 1.72 5.09
C GLN A 216 -11.94 1.13 6.39
N LYS A 217 -11.10 0.93 7.43
CA LYS A 217 -11.57 0.48 8.74
C LYS A 217 -12.53 1.49 9.37
N HIS A 218 -12.19 2.77 9.31
CA HIS A 218 -13.07 3.84 9.81
C HIS A 218 -14.41 3.87 9.07
N ILE A 219 -14.41 3.84 7.73
CA ILE A 219 -15.64 3.83 6.90
C ILE A 219 -16.51 2.59 7.19
N ALA A 220 -15.90 1.45 7.48
CA ALA A 220 -16.59 0.24 7.92
C ALA A 220 -17.17 0.35 9.34
N GLY A 221 -16.91 1.45 10.06
CA GLY A 221 -17.40 1.72 11.40
C GLY A 221 -16.57 1.12 12.52
N LEU A 222 -15.36 0.63 12.23
CA LEU A 222 -14.44 0.17 13.26
C LEU A 222 -13.85 1.37 14.01
N LYS A 223 -13.93 1.30 15.33
CA LYS A 223 -13.37 2.30 16.24
C LYS A 223 -12.03 1.88 16.83
N SER A 224 -11.78 0.59 16.82
CA SER A 224 -10.58 -0.02 17.38
C SER A 224 -9.93 -0.94 16.36
N VAL A 225 -8.62 -0.82 16.17
CA VAL A 225 -7.85 -1.60 15.19
C VAL A 225 -6.58 -2.18 15.79
N ILE A 226 -6.05 -3.22 15.12
CA ILE A 226 -4.73 -3.77 15.43
C ILE A 226 -3.72 -3.22 14.43
N LEU A 227 -2.62 -2.65 14.90
CA LEU A 227 -1.44 -2.40 14.07
C LEU A 227 -0.44 -3.53 14.22
N THR A 228 0.15 -3.97 13.10
CA THR A 228 1.20 -4.99 13.16
C THR A 228 2.33 -4.73 12.15
N PRO A 229 3.61 -4.73 12.61
CA PRO A 229 4.75 -4.46 11.76
C PRO A 229 5.26 -5.73 11.06
N GLY A 230 4.61 -6.14 9.97
CA GLY A 230 5.10 -7.18 9.08
C GLY A 230 4.54 -8.58 9.32
N ASN A 231 5.09 -9.58 8.60
CA ASN A 231 4.50 -10.92 8.48
C ASN A 231 4.49 -11.71 9.81
N TYR A 232 5.54 -11.57 10.63
CA TYR A 232 5.57 -12.25 11.94
C TYR A 232 4.40 -11.85 12.82
N GLY A 233 4.01 -10.58 12.78
CA GLY A 233 2.86 -10.11 13.55
C GLY A 233 1.54 -10.65 13.00
N GLU A 234 1.36 -10.70 11.68
CA GLU A 234 0.18 -11.31 11.06
C GLU A 234 0.07 -12.81 11.39
N SER A 235 1.18 -13.56 11.31
CA SER A 235 1.20 -14.97 11.70
C SER A 235 0.86 -15.14 13.18
N PHE A 236 1.45 -14.34 14.06
CA PHE A 236 1.19 -14.42 15.50
C PHE A 236 -0.28 -14.10 15.85
N LEU A 237 -0.85 -13.08 15.21
CA LEU A 237 -2.27 -12.72 15.38
C LEU A 237 -3.19 -13.88 14.98
N ARG A 238 -2.93 -14.50 13.82
CA ARG A 238 -3.75 -15.58 13.30
C ARG A 238 -3.54 -16.90 14.06
N ASP A 239 -2.29 -17.30 14.26
CA ASP A 239 -1.94 -18.66 14.68
C ASP A 239 -1.95 -18.80 16.22
N GLU A 240 -1.62 -17.73 16.97
CA GLU A 240 -1.50 -17.76 18.43
C GLU A 240 -2.65 -17.03 19.15
N LEU A 241 -3.26 -16.02 18.52
CA LEU A 241 -4.33 -15.23 19.12
C LEU A 241 -5.70 -15.47 18.47
N ASP A 242 -5.78 -16.31 17.44
CA ASP A 242 -7.00 -16.61 16.67
C ASP A 242 -7.74 -15.35 16.20
N VAL A 243 -6.98 -14.36 15.74
CA VAL A 243 -7.50 -13.06 15.29
C VAL A 243 -7.72 -13.08 13.77
N ASN A 244 -8.93 -12.71 13.33
CA ASN A 244 -9.15 -12.40 11.92
C ASN A 244 -8.33 -11.15 11.52
N LEU A 245 -7.47 -11.30 10.49
CA LEU A 245 -6.60 -10.22 10.01
C LEU A 245 -7.36 -9.02 9.42
N ASP A 246 -8.66 -9.15 9.20
CA ASP A 246 -9.50 -8.00 8.82
C ASP A 246 -9.59 -6.93 9.92
N TYR A 247 -9.28 -7.22 11.17
CA TYR A 247 -9.09 -6.21 12.23
C TYR A 247 -7.71 -5.54 12.20
N ALA A 248 -6.76 -6.10 11.45
CA ALA A 248 -5.37 -5.67 11.47
C ALA A 248 -5.02 -4.77 10.28
N VAL A 249 -4.13 -3.82 10.51
CA VAL A 249 -3.47 -2.99 9.51
C VAL A 249 -1.97 -3.22 9.59
N LYS A 250 -1.35 -3.51 8.45
CA LYS A 250 0.07 -3.79 8.36
C LYS A 250 0.87 -2.49 8.28
N CYS A 251 1.48 -2.07 9.39
CA CYS A 251 2.16 -0.78 9.49
C CYS A 251 3.65 -0.79 9.09
N SER A 252 4.20 -1.94 8.68
CA SER A 252 5.63 -2.08 8.31
C SER A 252 6.57 -1.57 9.43
N ASN A 253 7.44 -0.62 9.11
CA ASN A 253 8.34 0.04 10.07
C ASN A 253 7.81 1.40 10.54
N TYR A 254 6.69 1.88 9.98
CA TYR A 254 6.13 3.23 10.15
C TYR A 254 5.13 3.31 11.29
N ILE A 255 5.55 2.83 12.48
CA ILE A 255 4.64 2.74 13.64
C ILE A 255 4.16 4.12 14.06
N GLY A 256 5.07 5.10 14.13
CA GLY A 256 4.71 6.45 14.52
C GLY A 256 3.73 7.11 13.55
N GLU A 257 4.05 7.08 12.25
CA GLU A 257 3.18 7.61 11.21
C GLU A 257 1.83 6.90 11.19
N SER A 258 1.80 5.60 11.47
CA SER A 258 0.55 4.83 11.53
C SER A 258 -0.33 5.25 12.72
N LEU A 259 0.27 5.59 13.86
CA LEU A 259 -0.47 6.17 15.00
C LEU A 259 -1.06 7.54 14.63
N ASP A 260 -0.25 8.42 13.99
CA ASP A 260 -0.72 9.73 13.55
C ASP A 260 -1.88 9.61 12.55
N MET A 261 -1.78 8.66 11.60
CA MET A 261 -2.84 8.38 10.62
C MET A 261 -4.09 7.83 11.29
N ALA A 262 -3.95 6.93 12.28
CA ALA A 262 -5.10 6.40 13.02
C ALA A 262 -5.85 7.51 13.77
N VAL A 263 -5.14 8.45 14.38
CA VAL A 263 -5.75 9.66 15.00
C VAL A 263 -6.49 10.49 13.93
N GLN A 264 -5.85 10.76 12.78
CA GLN A 264 -6.45 11.53 11.70
C GLN A 264 -7.72 10.87 11.12
N GLU A 265 -7.77 9.55 11.10
CA GLU A 265 -8.92 8.75 10.66
C GLU A 265 -9.95 8.51 11.77
N ASN A 266 -9.83 9.20 12.92
CA ASN A 266 -10.75 9.08 14.07
C ASN A 266 -10.88 7.66 14.64
N ILE A 267 -9.82 6.88 14.59
CA ILE A 267 -9.72 5.60 15.31
C ILE A 267 -9.58 5.92 16.81
N GLU A 268 -10.41 5.30 17.64
CA GLU A 268 -10.45 5.57 19.08
C GLU A 268 -9.45 4.71 19.88
N GLU A 269 -9.13 3.51 19.39
CA GLU A 269 -8.24 2.56 20.07
C GLU A 269 -7.31 1.85 19.09
N VAL A 270 -6.03 1.74 19.45
CA VAL A 270 -5.02 0.99 18.69
C VAL A 270 -4.30 0.00 19.59
N LEU A 271 -4.35 -1.29 19.23
CA LEU A 271 -3.53 -2.33 19.79
C LEU A 271 -2.35 -2.64 18.85
N LEU A 272 -1.13 -2.33 19.28
CA LEU A 272 0.07 -2.68 18.52
C LEU A 272 0.55 -4.08 18.92
N VAL A 273 0.58 -5.02 17.97
CA VAL A 273 1.07 -6.39 18.19
C VAL A 273 2.28 -6.65 17.31
N GLY A 274 3.44 -6.95 17.91
CA GLY A 274 4.61 -7.15 17.08
C GLY A 274 5.79 -7.84 17.76
N HIS A 275 6.71 -8.31 16.91
CA HIS A 275 7.90 -9.04 17.34
C HIS A 275 8.88 -8.10 18.08
N GLY A 276 9.44 -8.59 19.19
CA GLY A 276 10.40 -7.88 20.04
C GLY A 276 11.58 -7.32 19.29
N GLY A 277 12.05 -8.01 18.23
CA GLY A 277 13.11 -7.51 17.35
C GLY A 277 12.86 -6.14 16.71
N LYS A 278 11.60 -5.70 16.64
CA LYS A 278 11.22 -4.35 16.21
C LYS A 278 10.74 -3.50 17.39
N LEU A 279 9.83 -4.03 18.23
CA LEU A 279 9.09 -3.22 19.20
C LEU A 279 9.91 -2.81 20.42
N ILE A 280 11.01 -3.48 20.75
CA ILE A 280 11.93 -3.04 21.81
C ILE A 280 12.45 -1.62 21.53
N LYS A 281 12.61 -1.24 20.27
CA LYS A 281 13.03 0.11 19.87
C LYS A 281 12.08 1.22 20.35
N LEU A 282 10.79 0.91 20.48
CA LEU A 282 9.80 1.86 20.95
C LEU A 282 10.04 2.27 22.40
N ALA A 283 10.63 1.39 23.22
CA ALA A 283 10.98 1.72 24.59
C ALA A 283 12.08 2.82 24.69
N ALA A 284 12.81 3.04 23.61
CA ALA A 284 13.74 4.16 23.44
C ALA A 284 13.13 5.33 22.64
N GLY A 285 11.81 5.31 22.34
CA GLY A 285 11.13 6.34 21.56
C GLY A 285 11.33 6.26 20.03
N VAL A 286 11.98 5.19 19.54
CA VAL A 286 12.21 5.00 18.10
C VAL A 286 10.94 4.49 17.44
N MET A 287 10.21 5.37 16.73
CA MET A 287 8.90 5.10 16.15
C MET A 287 8.96 4.62 14.69
N ASN A 288 10.07 4.82 13.98
CA ASN A 288 10.37 4.13 12.73
C ASN A 288 11.38 3.03 13.02
N THR A 289 10.94 1.77 12.94
CA THR A 289 11.73 0.61 13.38
C THR A 289 12.69 0.08 12.31
N HIS A 290 12.82 0.76 11.16
CA HIS A 290 13.78 0.36 10.13
C HIS A 290 15.22 0.48 10.65
N SER A 291 16.07 -0.49 10.33
CA SER A 291 17.45 -0.53 10.84
C SER A 291 18.33 0.62 10.33
N SER A 292 18.01 1.18 9.15
CA SER A 292 18.73 2.36 8.62
C SER A 292 18.40 3.66 9.35
N VAL A 293 17.27 3.70 10.09
CA VAL A 293 16.85 4.88 10.87
C VAL A 293 17.51 4.85 12.24
N ALA A 294 17.34 3.72 12.95
CA ALA A 294 17.98 3.51 14.25
C ALA A 294 17.97 2.02 14.61
N ASP A 295 18.91 1.62 15.46
CA ASP A 295 18.86 0.33 16.15
C ASP A 295 18.55 0.56 17.64
N GLY A 296 19.49 0.47 18.53
CA GLY A 296 19.31 0.69 19.96
C GLY A 296 18.61 -0.44 20.72
N ARG A 297 18.44 -1.62 20.11
CA ARG A 297 17.76 -2.79 20.76
C ARG A 297 18.56 -3.32 21.93
N MET A 298 19.87 -3.50 21.73
CA MET A 298 20.76 -4.05 22.77
C MET A 298 21.01 -3.04 23.86
N GLU A 299 21.17 -1.80 23.50
CA GLU A 299 21.29 -0.67 24.42
C GLU A 299 20.04 -0.55 25.32
N THR A 300 18.85 -0.71 24.74
CA THR A 300 17.59 -0.70 25.51
C THR A 300 17.53 -1.87 26.49
N LEU A 301 17.86 -3.09 26.03
CA LEU A 301 17.89 -4.28 26.91
C LEU A 301 18.96 -4.15 28.00
N ALA A 302 20.13 -3.66 27.67
CA ALA A 302 21.24 -3.45 28.61
C ALA A 302 20.90 -2.39 29.66
N ALA A 303 20.34 -1.25 29.24
CA ALA A 303 19.94 -0.18 30.15
C ALA A 303 18.89 -0.66 31.17
N TRP A 304 17.83 -1.31 30.71
CA TRP A 304 16.81 -1.85 31.60
C TRP A 304 17.31 -3.08 32.36
N GLY A 305 18.22 -3.88 31.79
CA GLY A 305 18.94 -4.93 32.49
C GLY A 305 19.66 -4.41 33.71
N GLY A 306 20.45 -3.35 33.55
CA GLY A 306 21.14 -2.67 34.65
C GLY A 306 20.21 -2.09 35.68
N ALA A 307 19.16 -1.39 35.25
CA ALA A 307 18.14 -0.82 36.15
C ALA A 307 17.39 -1.90 36.94
N CYS A 308 17.26 -3.11 36.42
CA CYS A 308 16.62 -4.26 37.06
C CYS A 308 17.59 -5.15 37.88
N GLY A 309 18.89 -4.80 37.93
CA GLY A 309 19.88 -5.47 38.78
C GLY A 309 20.83 -6.43 38.03
N ALA A 310 20.93 -6.36 36.72
CA ALA A 310 21.98 -7.08 35.97
C ALA A 310 23.38 -6.59 36.37
N GLY A 311 24.31 -7.52 36.56
CA GLY A 311 25.71 -7.18 36.83
C GLY A 311 26.43 -6.70 35.57
N GLU A 312 27.54 -5.97 35.73
CA GLU A 312 28.29 -5.34 34.63
C GLU A 312 28.65 -6.34 33.51
N LYS A 313 29.10 -7.54 33.87
CA LYS A 313 29.46 -8.57 32.90
C LYS A 313 28.29 -8.93 31.97
N LEU A 314 27.10 -9.17 32.56
CA LEU A 314 25.89 -9.53 31.82
C LEU A 314 25.46 -8.36 30.89
N ILE A 315 25.57 -7.11 31.34
CA ILE A 315 25.27 -5.94 30.53
C ILE A 315 26.20 -5.86 29.31
N ARG A 316 27.51 -6.09 29.47
CA ARG A 316 28.47 -6.12 28.36
C ARG A 316 28.12 -7.21 27.35
N GLU A 317 27.80 -8.43 27.82
CA GLU A 317 27.39 -9.55 26.96
C GLU A 317 26.09 -9.24 26.18
N ILE A 318 25.14 -8.55 26.80
CA ILE A 318 23.90 -8.09 26.12
C ILE A 318 24.25 -7.09 25.01
N LEU A 319 25.11 -6.11 25.29
CA LEU A 319 25.53 -5.12 24.28
C LEU A 319 26.23 -5.73 23.06
N GLU A 320 26.93 -6.85 23.24
CA GLU A 320 27.60 -7.59 22.19
C GLU A 320 26.67 -8.55 21.41
N SER A 321 25.42 -8.72 21.90
CA SER A 321 24.44 -9.58 21.25
C SER A 321 23.98 -9.03 19.90
N VAL A 322 23.78 -9.91 18.91
CA VAL A 322 23.33 -9.55 17.57
C VAL A 322 21.81 -9.51 17.48
N THR A 323 21.12 -10.41 18.22
CA THR A 323 19.67 -10.55 18.17
C THR A 323 19.01 -10.34 19.52
N VAL A 324 17.74 -9.92 19.48
CA VAL A 324 16.92 -9.78 20.71
C VAL A 324 16.83 -11.11 21.45
N ASP A 325 16.62 -12.22 20.74
CA ASP A 325 16.51 -13.54 21.37
C ASP A 325 17.80 -13.94 22.10
N GLN A 326 18.97 -13.57 21.57
CA GLN A 326 20.24 -13.75 22.25
C GLN A 326 20.33 -12.91 23.53
N GLY A 327 19.96 -11.63 23.48
CA GLY A 327 19.90 -10.76 24.65
C GLY A 327 18.91 -11.25 25.71
N LEU A 328 17.73 -11.73 25.30
CA LEU A 328 16.74 -12.32 26.22
C LEU A 328 17.27 -13.60 26.88
N LYS A 329 17.97 -14.46 26.13
CA LYS A 329 18.60 -15.67 26.68
C LYS A 329 19.64 -15.34 27.74
N LEU A 330 20.38 -14.27 27.57
CA LEU A 330 21.33 -13.79 28.58
C LEU A 330 20.60 -13.31 29.85
N LEU A 331 19.52 -12.55 29.70
CA LEU A 331 18.70 -12.13 30.85
C LEU A 331 18.11 -13.32 31.61
N GLU A 332 17.78 -14.43 30.94
CA GLU A 332 17.26 -15.65 31.54
C GLU A 332 18.28 -16.38 32.43
N THR A 333 19.57 -16.05 32.33
CA THR A 333 20.62 -16.61 33.22
C THR A 333 20.46 -16.14 34.67
N VAL A 334 19.70 -15.05 34.90
CA VAL A 334 19.39 -14.54 36.22
C VAL A 334 17.85 -14.72 36.46
N PRO A 335 17.45 -15.51 37.48
CA PRO A 335 16.04 -15.79 37.71
C PRO A 335 15.17 -14.53 37.84
N GLY A 336 14.10 -14.44 37.05
CA GLY A 336 13.12 -13.35 37.06
C GLY A 336 13.63 -12.02 36.46
N LEU A 337 14.87 -11.93 35.96
CA LEU A 337 15.39 -10.70 35.42
C LEU A 337 14.77 -10.35 34.06
N ARG A 338 14.61 -11.36 33.17
CA ARG A 338 13.95 -11.17 31.88
C ARG A 338 12.55 -10.56 32.04
N GLU A 339 11.74 -11.11 32.93
CA GLU A 339 10.37 -10.66 33.18
C GLU A 339 10.37 -9.19 33.64
N LYS A 340 11.24 -8.84 34.62
CA LYS A 340 11.36 -7.46 35.10
C LYS A 340 11.80 -6.49 34.01
N VAL A 341 12.77 -6.87 33.17
CA VAL A 341 13.25 -6.06 32.06
C VAL A 341 12.15 -5.88 31.01
N MET A 342 11.46 -6.95 30.65
CA MET A 342 10.40 -6.86 29.64
C MET A 342 9.19 -6.07 30.12
N GLU A 343 8.86 -6.12 31.40
CA GLU A 343 7.84 -5.24 32.01
C GLU A 343 8.18 -3.76 31.79
N GLN A 344 9.44 -3.37 32.06
CA GLN A 344 9.88 -1.99 31.84
C GLN A 344 9.89 -1.61 30.37
N VAL A 345 10.37 -2.50 29.49
CA VAL A 345 10.40 -2.29 28.04
C VAL A 345 8.99 -2.09 27.50
N VAL A 346 8.04 -2.96 27.88
CA VAL A 346 6.65 -2.85 27.43
C VAL A 346 6.00 -1.57 27.96
N ARG A 347 6.19 -1.25 29.23
CA ARG A 347 5.67 -0.02 29.84
C ARG A 347 6.18 1.23 29.09
N ARG A 348 7.48 1.29 28.81
CA ARG A 348 8.07 2.44 28.09
C ARG A 348 7.61 2.53 26.63
N ALA A 349 7.51 1.39 25.93
CA ALA A 349 6.97 1.36 24.59
C ALA A 349 5.52 1.88 24.54
N TRP A 350 4.68 1.43 25.48
CA TRP A 350 3.31 1.91 25.63
C TRP A 350 3.24 3.41 25.96
N GLU A 351 4.04 3.90 26.91
CA GLU A 351 4.10 5.33 27.27
C GLU A 351 4.47 6.20 26.06
N HIS A 352 5.43 5.79 25.25
CA HIS A 352 5.80 6.52 24.03
C HIS A 352 4.70 6.49 22.97
N MET A 353 3.99 5.38 22.83
CA MET A 353 2.82 5.30 21.95
C MET A 353 1.71 6.23 22.43
N ALA A 354 1.37 6.19 23.72
CA ALA A 354 0.34 7.04 24.33
C ALA A 354 0.70 8.52 24.20
N LEU A 355 1.96 8.89 24.44
CA LEU A 355 2.44 10.27 24.27
C LEU A 355 2.25 10.75 22.82
N ARG A 356 2.51 9.90 21.81
CA ARG A 356 2.34 10.26 20.40
C ARG A 356 0.87 10.34 20.00
N ALA A 357 0.03 9.44 20.48
CA ALA A 357 -1.40 9.42 20.21
C ALA A 357 -2.15 10.59 20.88
N GLY A 358 -1.60 11.15 21.93
CA GLY A 358 -2.24 12.18 22.73
C GLY A 358 -3.50 11.67 23.45
N GLU A 359 -4.42 12.59 23.77
CA GLU A 359 -5.67 12.25 24.45
C GLU A 359 -6.75 11.69 23.49
N SER A 360 -6.53 11.80 22.18
CA SER A 360 -7.52 11.48 21.15
C SER A 360 -7.69 9.98 20.93
N MET A 361 -6.67 9.16 21.27
CA MET A 361 -6.67 7.74 20.97
C MET A 361 -5.99 6.94 22.09
N LYS A 362 -6.64 5.88 22.53
CA LYS A 362 -6.04 4.92 23.47
C LYS A 362 -5.12 3.96 22.76
N THR A 363 -3.96 3.70 23.34
CA THR A 363 -2.98 2.78 22.77
C THR A 363 -2.63 1.69 23.76
N GLU A 364 -2.47 0.47 23.28
CA GLU A 364 -1.96 -0.67 24.02
C GLU A 364 -0.99 -1.46 23.15
N CYS A 365 -0.16 -2.31 23.75
CA CYS A 365 0.79 -3.11 22.99
C CYS A 365 0.99 -4.53 23.54
N ILE A 366 1.31 -5.45 22.63
CA ILE A 366 1.74 -6.83 22.90
C ILE A 366 3.06 -7.06 22.18
N LEU A 367 4.09 -7.42 22.93
CA LEU A 367 5.39 -7.80 22.41
C LEU A 367 5.56 -9.31 22.48
N PHE A 368 6.05 -9.93 21.41
CA PHE A 368 6.30 -11.37 21.37
C PHE A 368 7.60 -11.72 20.64
N THR A 369 8.08 -12.94 20.81
CA THR A 369 9.04 -13.58 19.89
C THR A 369 8.54 -14.96 19.48
N ASN A 370 9.06 -15.49 18.37
CA ASN A 370 8.65 -16.80 17.89
C ASN A 370 9.10 -17.94 18.83
N GLU A 371 10.22 -17.73 19.55
CA GLU A 371 10.78 -18.75 20.44
C GLU A 371 10.09 -18.79 21.81
N ARG A 372 9.57 -17.63 22.30
CA ARG A 372 9.10 -17.46 23.68
C ARG A 372 7.62 -17.09 23.78
N GLY A 373 6.95 -16.92 22.65
CA GLY A 373 5.59 -16.39 22.66
C GLY A 373 5.55 -14.96 23.20
N ILE A 374 4.54 -14.63 23.98
CA ILE A 374 4.34 -13.28 24.54
C ILE A 374 5.44 -12.97 25.56
N LEU A 375 6.19 -11.90 25.28
CA LEU A 375 7.20 -11.36 26.18
C LEU A 375 6.61 -10.42 27.24
N GLY A 376 5.51 -9.76 26.89
CA GLY A 376 4.79 -8.86 27.76
C GLY A 376 3.72 -8.08 27.02
N MET A 377 2.80 -7.51 27.79
CA MET A 377 1.71 -6.69 27.29
C MET A 377 1.42 -5.53 28.24
N SER A 378 0.95 -4.42 27.68
CA SER A 378 0.50 -3.27 28.45
C SER A 378 -0.79 -3.60 29.23
N PRO A 379 -1.12 -2.85 30.31
CA PRO A 379 -2.18 -3.24 31.26
C PRO A 379 -3.55 -3.48 30.63
N GLY A 380 -3.93 -2.68 29.63
CA GLY A 380 -5.24 -2.76 28.96
C GLY A 380 -5.28 -3.64 27.72
N ALA A 381 -4.14 -4.22 27.28
CA ALA A 381 -4.01 -4.89 25.99
C ALA A 381 -4.99 -6.05 25.78
N ARG A 382 -5.19 -6.90 26.82
CA ARG A 382 -6.14 -8.03 26.76
C ARG A 382 -7.59 -7.57 26.60
N ASP A 383 -7.98 -6.53 27.33
CA ASP A 383 -9.35 -6.05 27.27
C ASP A 383 -9.60 -5.26 25.98
N MET A 384 -8.59 -4.53 25.47
CA MET A 384 -8.67 -3.90 24.16
C MET A 384 -8.80 -4.95 23.07
N LEU A 385 -8.03 -6.04 23.10
CA LEU A 385 -8.15 -7.13 22.13
C LEU A 385 -9.58 -7.72 22.13
N LYS A 386 -10.17 -7.97 23.30
CA LYS A 386 -11.56 -8.45 23.39
C LYS A 386 -12.55 -7.46 22.75
N ARG A 387 -12.38 -6.16 23.02
CA ARG A 387 -13.24 -5.13 22.39
C ARG A 387 -13.10 -5.07 20.89
N ILE A 388 -11.87 -5.19 20.37
CA ILE A 388 -11.61 -5.25 18.92
C ILE A 388 -12.36 -6.44 18.30
N LEU A 389 -12.23 -7.62 18.89
CA LEU A 389 -12.87 -8.84 18.38
C LEU A 389 -14.40 -8.85 18.52
N ALA A 390 -14.97 -8.03 19.39
CA ALA A 390 -16.41 -7.88 19.56
C ALA A 390 -17.05 -6.87 18.57
N GLN A 391 -16.28 -6.16 17.77
CA GLN A 391 -16.82 -5.23 16.78
C GLN A 391 -17.50 -5.98 15.60
N ASP A 392 -18.57 -5.39 15.09
CA ASP A 392 -19.30 -5.94 13.95
C ASP A 392 -18.54 -5.70 12.64
N MET A 393 -18.18 -6.79 11.96
CA MET A 393 -17.45 -6.80 10.70
C MET A 393 -18.35 -6.86 9.47
N THR A 394 -19.67 -6.94 9.63
CA THR A 394 -20.62 -7.14 8.49
C THR A 394 -20.56 -6.01 7.45
N LYS A 395 -19.97 -4.88 7.79
CA LYS A 395 -19.78 -3.73 6.89
C LYS A 395 -18.46 -3.77 6.09
N LEU A 396 -17.59 -4.76 6.35
CA LEU A 396 -16.34 -4.95 5.61
C LEU A 396 -16.47 -5.92 4.43
N ASP A 397 -17.52 -6.73 4.41
CA ASP A 397 -17.91 -7.64 3.32
C ASP A 397 -18.79 -6.91 2.29
#